data_d9419702f10e9e085dd60e475dcde9a5
#
_entry.id   d9419702f10e9e085dd60e475dcde9a5
#
_cell.length_a   1.000
_cell.length_b   1.000
_cell.length_c   1.000
_cell.angle_alpha   90.00
_cell.angle_beta   90.00
_cell.angle_gamma   90.00
#
_symmetry.space_group_name_H-M   'P 1'
#
loop_
_entity.id
_entity.type
_entity.pdbx_description
1 polymer ?
#
loop_
_entity_poly.entity_id
_entity_poly.type
_entity_poly.pdbx_seq_one_letter_code
_entity_poly.pdbx_strand_id
1 'polypeptide(L)'
;MSISNWRSLGLALAAMAFAAWLPGPSVEAQTESKPAKSATAKSKAVHKVAIQVSQNDKAQMDLALNNAKNIIEFYKGKGEPVAIEIVTYGPGLHMLRADTSPVKDRIAPMALENRNLKFIACANTQANQSKAEGKQVTLISEATVMPSGVVRLMELQNQGYAYIRP
;
A
#
# COMPACT_ATOMS: atom_id res chain seq x y z
N MET A 1 53.96 5.17 -2.91
CA MET A 1 54.71 4.02 -3.47
C MET A 1 53.68 3.20 -4.22
N SER A 2 53.73 3.13 -5.43
CA SER A 2 54.44 2.88 -6.66
C SER A 2 53.40 2.50 -7.68
N ILE A 3 53.06 3.30 -8.64
CA ILE A 3 53.44 3.42 -10.05
C ILE A 3 53.59 2.04 -10.75
N SER A 4 52.80 1.81 -11.77
CA SER A 4 53.33 1.55 -13.13
C SER A 4 52.22 1.39 -14.21
N ASN A 5 52.33 2.30 -15.13
CA ASN A 5 51.91 2.32 -16.53
C ASN A 5 52.18 1.01 -17.27
N TRP A 6 51.35 0.71 -18.29
CA TRP A 6 51.93 0.24 -19.58
C TRP A 6 51.03 0.65 -20.77
N ARG A 7 51.72 1.36 -21.67
CA ARG A 7 51.33 1.75 -23.04
C ARG A 7 51.86 0.67 -23.96
N SER A 8 51.18 0.35 -25.02
CA SER A 8 51.75 -0.04 -26.32
C SER A 8 50.66 -0.02 -27.39
N LEU A 9 50.82 0.86 -28.23
CA LEU A 9 50.79 1.05 -29.69
C LEU A 9 50.81 -0.25 -30.47
N GLY A 10 49.98 -0.27 -31.53
CA GLY A 10 50.00 -1.21 -32.64
C GLY A 10 49.18 -0.68 -33.81
N LEU A 11 49.88 0.07 -34.67
CA LEU A 11 49.38 0.50 -36.00
C LEU A 11 49.51 -0.68 -36.98
N ALA A 12 48.49 -0.95 -37.79
CA ALA A 12 48.67 -1.62 -39.08
C ALA A 12 47.59 -1.15 -40.07
N LEU A 13 48.07 -0.45 -41.06
CA LEU A 13 47.38 -0.11 -42.32
C LEU A 13 47.33 -1.34 -43.22
N ALA A 14 46.23 -1.57 -43.93
CA ALA A 14 46.21 -2.22 -45.23
C ALA A 14 44.97 -1.78 -46.01
N ALA A 15 45.23 -1.50 -47.29
CA ALA A 15 44.40 -0.76 -48.22
C ALA A 15 43.50 -1.62 -49.11
N MET A 16 42.47 -0.96 -49.66
CA MET A 16 41.82 -1.12 -50.95
C MET A 16 41.13 -2.42 -51.34
N ALA A 17 39.83 -2.31 -51.60
CA ALA A 17 39.26 -2.67 -52.93
C ALA A 17 37.88 -2.00 -53.11
N PHE A 18 37.79 -1.19 -54.14
CA PHE A 18 36.59 -0.59 -54.72
C PHE A 18 35.76 -1.67 -55.41
N ALA A 19 34.52 -1.82 -55.08
CA ALA A 19 33.53 -2.45 -55.92
C ALA A 19 32.27 -1.58 -55.92
N ALA A 20 32.07 -0.92 -57.04
CA ALA A 20 30.90 -0.11 -57.37
C ALA A 20 29.69 -1.06 -57.55
N TRP A 21 28.67 -0.90 -56.73
CA TRP A 21 27.38 -1.53 -56.99
C TRP A 21 26.30 -0.43 -57.06
N LEU A 22 25.60 -0.45 -58.20
CA LEU A 22 24.54 0.47 -58.58
C LEU A 22 23.32 0.31 -57.66
N PRO A 23 22.66 1.41 -57.28
CA PRO A 23 21.42 1.33 -56.51
C PRO A 23 20.24 1.04 -57.43
N GLY A 24 19.55 -0.07 -57.21
CA GLY A 24 18.21 -0.31 -57.72
C GLY A 24 17.17 0.44 -56.88
N PRO A 25 16.02 0.84 -57.46
CA PRO A 25 15.00 1.56 -56.73
C PRO A 25 14.31 0.63 -55.70
N SER A 26 14.58 0.84 -54.42
CA SER A 26 13.85 0.21 -53.36
C SER A 26 12.47 0.88 -53.25
N VAL A 27 11.43 0.14 -53.55
CA VAL A 27 10.06 0.49 -53.24
C VAL A 27 9.89 0.36 -51.73
N GLU A 28 9.92 1.47 -51.01
CA GLU A 28 9.52 1.53 -49.61
C GLU A 28 8.00 1.33 -49.51
N ALA A 29 7.59 0.14 -49.16
CA ALA A 29 6.23 -0.11 -48.66
C ALA A 29 6.09 0.56 -47.27
N GLN A 30 5.52 1.75 -47.25
CA GLN A 30 5.09 2.41 -46.03
C GLN A 30 3.91 1.62 -45.47
N THR A 31 4.19 0.73 -44.51
CA THR A 31 3.18 0.17 -43.61
C THR A 31 2.76 1.29 -42.67
N GLU A 32 1.67 1.99 -42.98
CA GLU A 32 0.96 2.85 -42.04
C GLU A 32 0.54 2.02 -40.86
N SER A 33 1.30 2.05 -39.79
CA SER A 33 0.86 1.56 -38.45
C SER A 33 -0.13 2.56 -37.90
N LYS A 34 -1.42 2.24 -38.10
CA LYS A 34 -2.55 2.89 -37.43
C LYS A 34 -2.26 2.95 -35.94
N PRO A 35 -2.24 4.14 -35.31
CA PRO A 35 -2.01 4.21 -33.88
C PRO A 35 -3.17 3.50 -33.16
N ALA A 36 -2.87 2.39 -32.50
CA ALA A 36 -3.80 1.74 -31.59
C ALA A 36 -4.14 2.76 -30.50
N LYS A 37 -5.36 3.28 -30.49
CA LYS A 37 -5.91 4.04 -29.37
C LYS A 37 -5.84 3.15 -28.14
N SER A 38 -4.79 3.34 -27.34
CA SER A 38 -4.73 2.85 -25.96
C SER A 38 -5.91 3.48 -25.23
N ALA A 39 -6.99 2.73 -25.09
CA ALA A 39 -8.07 3.09 -24.21
C ALA A 39 -7.50 3.02 -22.77
N THR A 40 -6.97 4.15 -22.31
CA THR A 40 -6.64 4.34 -20.89
C THR A 40 -7.94 4.17 -20.13
N ALA A 41 -8.20 2.97 -19.65
CA ALA A 41 -9.28 2.72 -18.70
C ALA A 41 -9.01 3.65 -17.52
N LYS A 42 -9.84 4.69 -17.38
CA LYS A 42 -9.78 5.67 -16.30
C LYS A 42 -9.95 4.86 -15.02
N SER A 43 -8.86 4.56 -14.31
CA SER A 43 -8.92 3.85 -13.05
C SER A 43 -9.83 4.65 -12.13
N LYS A 44 -10.93 4.03 -11.65
CA LYS A 44 -11.83 4.69 -10.70
C LYS A 44 -11.01 5.13 -9.50
N ALA A 45 -11.17 6.40 -9.10
CA ALA A 45 -10.51 6.92 -7.92
C ALA A 45 -10.88 6.05 -6.70
N VAL A 46 -9.89 5.66 -5.91
CA VAL A 46 -10.10 4.89 -4.69
C VAL A 46 -10.46 5.85 -3.57
N HIS A 47 -11.62 5.67 -2.95
CA HIS A 47 -11.98 6.39 -1.73
C HIS A 47 -11.14 5.89 -0.56
N LYS A 48 -10.59 6.79 0.23
CA LYS A 48 -9.64 6.43 1.29
C LYS A 48 -10.12 6.96 2.63
N VAL A 49 -10.20 6.11 3.64
CA VAL A 49 -10.70 6.49 4.96
C VAL A 49 -9.82 5.92 6.06
N ALA A 50 -9.43 6.77 7.02
CA ALA A 50 -8.74 6.41 8.24
C ALA A 50 -9.70 6.58 9.44
N ILE A 51 -9.96 5.50 10.17
CA ILE A 51 -10.84 5.51 11.34
C ILE A 51 -9.97 5.33 12.59
N GLN A 52 -10.06 6.29 13.52
CA GLN A 52 -9.31 6.22 14.78
C GLN A 52 -10.10 5.49 15.86
N VAL A 53 -9.43 4.57 16.60
CA VAL A 53 -9.93 4.02 17.85
C VAL A 53 -8.86 4.19 18.92
N SER A 54 -9.11 5.05 19.90
CA SER A 54 -8.14 5.38 20.97
C SER A 54 -8.66 5.12 22.39
N GLN A 55 -9.88 4.63 22.53
CA GLN A 55 -10.48 4.33 23.84
C GLN A 55 -10.82 2.85 23.96
N ASN A 56 -10.73 2.33 25.19
CA ASN A 56 -11.19 0.98 25.51
C ASN A 56 -12.70 1.03 25.84
N ASP A 57 -13.48 1.29 24.82
CA ASP A 57 -14.93 1.37 24.89
C ASP A 57 -15.56 0.52 23.78
N LYS A 58 -16.32 -0.49 24.17
CA LYS A 58 -16.98 -1.41 23.23
C LYS A 58 -17.93 -0.68 22.28
N ALA A 59 -18.66 0.33 22.75
CA ALA A 59 -19.60 1.09 21.91
C ALA A 59 -18.86 1.86 20.83
N GLN A 60 -17.71 2.49 21.16
CA GLN A 60 -16.87 3.16 20.16
C GLN A 60 -16.27 2.16 19.17
N MET A 61 -15.81 0.99 19.63
CA MET A 61 -15.29 -0.06 18.74
C MET A 61 -16.37 -0.57 17.78
N ASP A 62 -17.58 -0.82 18.30
CA ASP A 62 -18.71 -1.22 17.47
C ASP A 62 -19.10 -0.13 16.46
N LEU A 63 -19.08 1.14 16.86
CA LEU A 63 -19.35 2.26 15.97
C LEU A 63 -18.29 2.38 14.86
N ALA A 64 -17.01 2.17 15.17
CA ALA A 64 -15.94 2.14 14.18
C ALA A 64 -16.17 1.05 13.12
N LEU A 65 -16.55 -0.16 13.56
CA LEU A 65 -16.87 -1.27 12.64
C LEU A 65 -18.13 -0.99 11.80
N ASN A 66 -19.16 -0.39 12.41
CA ASN A 66 -20.37 0.00 11.70
C ASN A 66 -20.09 1.06 10.64
N ASN A 67 -19.27 2.07 10.96
CA ASN A 67 -18.86 3.11 10.01
C ASN A 67 -18.09 2.50 8.83
N ALA A 68 -17.14 1.61 9.11
CA ALA A 68 -16.40 0.92 8.06
C ALA A 68 -17.33 0.12 7.15
N LYS A 69 -18.27 -0.66 7.72
CA LYS A 69 -19.26 -1.43 6.97
C LYS A 69 -20.12 -0.54 6.09
N ASN A 70 -20.69 0.54 6.65
CA ASN A 70 -21.55 1.46 5.92
C ASN A 70 -20.82 2.12 4.73
N ILE A 71 -19.56 2.51 4.93
CA ILE A 71 -18.71 3.09 3.87
C ILE A 71 -18.48 2.06 2.75
N ILE A 72 -18.11 0.83 3.12
CA ILE A 72 -17.88 -0.26 2.16
C ILE A 72 -19.14 -0.52 1.34
N GLU A 73 -20.29 -0.69 1.99
CA GLU A 73 -21.58 -0.98 1.34
C GLU A 73 -21.99 0.15 0.40
N PHE A 74 -21.85 1.40 0.82
CA PHE A 74 -22.19 2.57 0.01
C PHE A 74 -21.38 2.64 -1.29
N TYR A 75 -20.06 2.51 -1.21
CA TYR A 75 -19.21 2.58 -2.40
C TYR A 75 -19.27 1.31 -3.24
N LYS A 76 -19.48 0.14 -2.63
CA LYS A 76 -19.76 -1.11 -3.34
C LYS A 76 -21.04 -0.97 -4.21
N GLY A 77 -22.10 -0.35 -3.68
CA GLY A 77 -23.33 -0.08 -4.43
C GLY A 77 -23.13 0.83 -5.65
N LYS A 78 -22.11 1.70 -5.62
CA LYS A 78 -21.68 2.54 -6.75
C LYS A 78 -20.68 1.87 -7.69
N GLY A 79 -20.19 0.68 -7.35
CA GLY A 79 -19.10 0.02 -8.04
C GLY A 79 -17.78 0.80 -7.95
N GLU A 80 -17.55 1.54 -6.86
CA GLU A 80 -16.36 2.36 -6.62
C GLU A 80 -15.49 1.70 -5.53
N PRO A 81 -14.16 1.61 -5.72
CA PRO A 81 -13.28 1.00 -4.74
C PRO A 81 -13.10 1.92 -3.52
N VAL A 82 -13.00 1.31 -2.34
CA VAL A 82 -12.67 2.00 -1.08
C VAL A 82 -11.55 1.28 -0.36
N ALA A 83 -10.66 2.04 0.28
CA ALA A 83 -9.62 1.55 1.18
C ALA A 83 -9.82 2.16 2.57
N ILE A 84 -9.89 1.32 3.60
CA ILE A 84 -10.12 1.75 4.97
C ILE A 84 -9.02 1.20 5.87
N GLU A 85 -8.45 2.06 6.73
CA GLU A 85 -7.60 1.64 7.82
C GLU A 85 -8.24 2.04 9.15
N ILE A 86 -8.51 1.06 10.02
CA ILE A 86 -8.91 1.30 11.41
C ILE A 86 -7.64 1.27 12.24
N VAL A 87 -7.24 2.44 12.77
CA VAL A 87 -5.98 2.62 13.49
C VAL A 87 -6.23 2.66 14.98
N THR A 88 -5.65 1.70 15.72
CA THR A 88 -5.81 1.57 17.17
C THR A 88 -4.51 1.90 17.90
N TYR A 89 -4.62 2.70 18.98
CA TYR A 89 -3.50 3.03 19.86
C TYR A 89 -4.02 3.42 21.26
N GLY A 90 -3.11 3.57 22.22
CA GLY A 90 -3.49 3.83 23.60
C GLY A 90 -4.48 2.76 24.13
N PRO A 91 -5.47 3.14 24.94
CA PRO A 91 -6.50 2.20 25.41
C PRO A 91 -7.26 1.49 24.28
N GLY A 92 -7.40 2.12 23.10
CA GLY A 92 -8.09 1.55 21.94
C GLY A 92 -7.42 0.33 21.32
N LEU A 93 -6.13 0.06 21.61
CA LEU A 93 -5.47 -1.17 21.19
C LEU A 93 -6.19 -2.42 21.66
N HIS A 94 -6.96 -2.32 22.74
CA HIS A 94 -7.79 -3.39 23.29
C HIS A 94 -8.72 -4.01 22.22
N MET A 95 -9.16 -3.23 21.25
CA MET A 95 -9.95 -3.69 20.10
C MET A 95 -9.30 -4.87 19.35
N LEU A 96 -7.96 -4.90 19.30
CA LEU A 96 -7.21 -5.89 18.52
C LEU A 96 -6.48 -6.93 19.37
N ARG A 97 -6.73 -6.98 20.66
CA ARG A 97 -6.12 -7.99 21.54
C ARG A 97 -6.75 -9.37 21.32
N ALA A 98 -5.92 -10.39 21.24
CA ALA A 98 -6.38 -11.76 21.04
C ALA A 98 -7.10 -12.32 22.27
N ASP A 99 -6.65 -11.91 23.48
CA ASP A 99 -7.16 -12.42 24.76
C ASP A 99 -8.51 -11.78 25.18
N THR A 100 -8.67 -10.46 24.97
CA THR A 100 -9.74 -9.71 25.64
C THR A 100 -10.54 -8.77 24.71
N SER A 101 -10.29 -8.76 23.39
CA SER A 101 -11.06 -7.91 22.49
C SER A 101 -12.56 -8.23 22.53
N PRO A 102 -13.42 -7.23 22.80
CA PRO A 102 -14.86 -7.46 22.86
C PRO A 102 -15.53 -7.53 21.47
N VAL A 103 -14.77 -7.32 20.40
CA VAL A 103 -15.28 -7.22 19.03
C VAL A 103 -14.54 -8.11 18.01
N LYS A 104 -13.64 -8.98 18.47
CA LYS A 104 -12.83 -9.84 17.59
C LYS A 104 -13.69 -10.71 16.65
N ASP A 105 -14.83 -11.21 17.13
CA ASP A 105 -15.72 -12.04 16.34
C ASP A 105 -16.38 -11.30 15.18
N ARG A 106 -16.41 -9.95 15.23
CA ARG A 106 -16.84 -9.09 14.12
C ARG A 106 -15.71 -8.76 13.16
N ILE A 107 -14.47 -8.66 13.67
CA ILE A 107 -13.30 -8.26 12.87
C ILE A 107 -12.95 -9.34 11.85
N ALA A 108 -12.88 -10.60 12.28
CA ALA A 108 -12.45 -11.69 11.41
C ALA A 108 -13.27 -11.82 10.11
N PRO A 109 -14.61 -11.89 10.12
CA PRO A 109 -15.39 -11.94 8.89
C PRO A 109 -15.26 -10.66 8.06
N MET A 110 -15.21 -9.47 8.70
CA MET A 110 -15.06 -8.20 7.97
C MET A 110 -13.72 -8.11 7.22
N ALA A 111 -12.64 -8.57 7.83
CA ALA A 111 -11.32 -8.60 7.21
C ALA A 111 -11.26 -9.61 6.04
N LEU A 112 -11.89 -10.77 6.21
CA LEU A 112 -11.94 -11.81 5.18
C LEU A 112 -12.71 -11.35 3.94
N GLU A 113 -13.84 -10.69 4.13
CA GLU A 113 -14.70 -10.21 3.05
C GLU A 113 -14.14 -8.98 2.33
N ASN A 114 -13.32 -8.18 3.02
CA ASN A 114 -12.88 -6.87 2.53
C ASN A 114 -11.36 -6.72 2.61
N ARG A 115 -10.64 -7.13 1.57
CA ARG A 115 -9.17 -7.06 1.49
C ARG A 115 -8.59 -5.64 1.63
N ASN A 116 -9.39 -4.63 1.36
CA ASN A 116 -9.02 -3.21 1.48
C ASN A 116 -9.36 -2.60 2.85
N LEU A 117 -9.93 -3.39 3.76
CA LEU A 117 -10.11 -3.04 5.16
C LEU A 117 -8.93 -3.59 5.97
N LYS A 118 -8.18 -2.70 6.62
CA LYS A 118 -7.03 -3.06 7.44
C LYS A 118 -7.24 -2.63 8.89
N PHE A 119 -6.75 -3.45 9.81
CA PHE A 119 -6.75 -3.17 11.24
C PHE A 119 -5.31 -2.93 11.70
N ILE A 120 -5.02 -1.70 12.11
CA ILE A 120 -3.66 -1.24 12.42
C ILE A 120 -3.48 -1.15 13.93
N ALA A 121 -2.49 -1.86 14.44
CA ALA A 121 -2.09 -1.88 15.85
C ALA A 121 -0.81 -1.07 16.07
N CYS A 122 -0.80 -0.21 17.08
CA CYS A 122 0.37 0.57 17.47
C CYS A 122 1.36 -0.28 18.28
N ALA A 123 2.57 -0.51 17.74
CA ALA A 123 3.62 -1.26 18.42
C ALA A 123 4.05 -0.62 19.76
N ASN A 124 4.20 0.71 19.79
CA ASN A 124 4.54 1.42 21.02
C ASN A 124 3.48 1.17 22.13
N THR A 125 2.21 1.17 21.77
CA THR A 125 1.13 0.86 22.73
C THR A 125 1.20 -0.58 23.17
N GLN A 126 1.39 -1.52 22.25
CA GLN A 126 1.51 -2.95 22.56
C GLN A 126 2.65 -3.22 23.53
N ALA A 127 3.82 -2.62 23.27
CA ALA A 127 4.99 -2.75 24.15
C ALA A 127 4.73 -2.17 25.56
N ASN A 128 4.10 -0.99 25.62
CA ASN A 128 3.78 -0.35 26.90
C ASN A 128 2.76 -1.16 27.72
N GLN A 129 1.72 -1.69 27.07
CA GLN A 129 0.74 -2.56 27.73
C GLN A 129 1.40 -3.87 28.19
N SER A 130 2.25 -4.47 27.37
CA SER A 130 2.99 -5.69 27.72
C SER A 130 3.86 -5.47 28.95
N LYS A 131 4.57 -4.34 29.01
CA LYS A 131 5.38 -3.96 30.18
C LYS A 131 4.54 -3.75 31.43
N ALA A 132 3.43 -3.05 31.30
CA ALA A 132 2.53 -2.77 32.42
C ALA A 132 1.87 -4.04 32.99
N GLU A 133 1.55 -5.00 32.13
CA GLU A 133 0.91 -6.27 32.52
C GLU A 133 1.93 -7.37 32.91
N GLY A 134 3.22 -7.15 32.74
CA GLY A 134 4.26 -8.16 32.99
C GLY A 134 4.16 -9.40 32.08
N LYS A 135 3.44 -9.31 30.98
CA LYS A 135 3.25 -10.37 29.98
C LYS A 135 3.14 -9.80 28.58
N GLN A 136 3.47 -10.59 27.58
CA GLN A 136 3.31 -10.17 26.21
C GLN A 136 1.81 -10.02 25.85
N VAL A 137 1.42 -8.86 25.36
CA VAL A 137 0.11 -8.62 24.74
C VAL A 137 0.11 -9.20 23.34
N THR A 138 -0.70 -10.22 23.10
CA THR A 138 -0.90 -10.83 21.79
C THR A 138 -2.06 -10.17 21.04
N LEU A 139 -1.93 -10.06 19.74
CA LEU A 139 -2.94 -9.47 18.86
C LEU A 139 -3.63 -10.55 18.02
N ILE A 140 -4.83 -10.23 17.54
CA ILE A 140 -5.53 -11.08 16.57
C ILE A 140 -4.76 -11.14 15.25
N SER A 141 -4.98 -12.19 14.46
CA SER A 141 -4.27 -12.43 13.19
C SER A 141 -4.51 -11.35 12.13
N GLU A 142 -5.64 -10.68 12.19
CA GLU A 142 -6.06 -9.61 11.28
C GLU A 142 -5.33 -8.28 11.54
N ALA A 143 -4.64 -8.16 12.68
CA ALA A 143 -3.92 -6.95 13.05
C ALA A 143 -2.61 -6.81 12.28
N THR A 144 -2.41 -5.67 11.65
CA THR A 144 -1.11 -5.24 11.09
C THR A 144 -0.44 -4.29 12.08
N VAL A 145 0.76 -4.63 12.51
CA VAL A 145 1.50 -3.81 13.47
C VAL A 145 2.28 -2.71 12.77
N MET A 146 2.10 -1.48 13.25
CA MET A 146 2.86 -0.29 12.78
C MET A 146 3.58 0.35 13.97
N PRO A 147 4.77 0.95 13.77
CA PRO A 147 5.57 1.51 14.87
C PRO A 147 4.79 2.46 15.77
N SER A 148 3.98 3.36 15.18
CA SER A 148 3.18 4.34 15.91
C SER A 148 1.83 4.55 15.23
N GLY A 149 0.73 4.36 15.97
CA GLY A 149 -0.62 4.57 15.45
C GLY A 149 -0.91 6.04 15.10
N VAL A 150 -0.44 7.00 15.93
CA VAL A 150 -0.65 8.42 15.65
C VAL A 150 0.14 8.88 14.43
N VAL A 151 1.38 8.40 14.25
CA VAL A 151 2.17 8.71 13.04
C VAL A 151 1.48 8.10 11.81
N ARG A 152 0.96 6.87 11.94
CA ARG A 152 0.20 6.25 10.84
C ARG A 152 -1.00 7.10 10.42
N LEU A 153 -1.74 7.67 11.35
CA LEU A 153 -2.86 8.59 11.03
C LEU A 153 -2.38 9.84 10.28
N MET A 154 -1.24 10.43 10.66
CA MET A 154 -0.66 11.57 9.95
C MET A 154 -0.26 11.19 8.51
N GLU A 155 0.40 10.04 8.35
CA GLU A 155 0.78 9.52 7.02
C GLU A 155 -0.44 9.28 6.13
N LEU A 156 -1.51 8.69 6.68
CA LEU A 156 -2.74 8.44 5.94
C LEU A 156 -3.40 9.75 5.49
N GLN A 157 -3.47 10.76 6.35
CA GLN A 157 -4.03 12.06 5.99
C GLN A 157 -3.19 12.73 4.88
N ASN A 158 -1.85 12.66 4.96
CA ASN A 158 -0.96 13.15 3.89
C ASN A 158 -1.13 12.39 2.56
N GLN A 159 -1.61 11.14 2.63
CA GLN A 159 -1.95 10.31 1.46
C GLN A 159 -3.39 10.54 0.96
N GLY A 160 -4.12 11.50 1.52
CA GLY A 160 -5.47 11.85 1.12
C GLY A 160 -6.57 10.98 1.72
N TYR A 161 -6.32 10.32 2.85
CA TYR A 161 -7.37 9.62 3.60
C TYR A 161 -8.24 10.64 4.35
N ALA A 162 -9.56 10.48 4.21
CA ALA A 162 -10.52 11.19 5.06
C ALA A 162 -10.41 10.62 6.49
N TYR A 163 -10.25 11.49 7.47
CA TYR A 163 -10.12 11.08 8.87
C TYR A 163 -11.49 11.06 9.57
N ILE A 164 -11.78 9.95 10.27
CA ILE A 164 -12.99 9.77 11.06
C ILE A 164 -12.60 9.33 12.48
N ARG A 165 -13.20 9.98 13.45
CA ARG A 165 -13.15 9.59 14.86
C ARG A 165 -14.59 9.30 15.32
N PRO A 166 -14.92 8.02 15.63
CA PRO A 166 -16.23 7.65 16.18
C PRO A 166 -16.47 8.17 17.58
#